data_4d157abd3b38ef9a11d0d089268d0f7f
#
_entry.id   4d157abd3b38ef9a11d0d089268d0f7f
#
_cell.length_a   1.000
_cell.length_b   1.000
_cell.length_c   1.000
_cell.angle_alpha   90.00
_cell.angle_beta   90.00
_cell.angle_gamma   90.00
#
_symmetry.space_group_name_H-M   'P 1'
#
loop_
_entity.id
_entity.type
_entity.pdbx_description
1 polymer ?
#
loop_
_entity_poly.entity_id
_entity_poly.type
_entity_poly.pdbx_seq_one_letter_code
_entity_poly.pdbx_strand_id
1 'polypeptide(L)'
;MKTPDNPIRQKRLVGLWAFVIMSLGAVVMVYPYAYMVGASLKTRKEFATDKRSLIPPRFQIGERLKHMRGEDSALAWEGADWPVLKNYVDGIVYGQVDVFLLNSLIYAGVVTVIQLTVNALAAYAFARMTFRGQGVLFSLLLATMMLPAAVLLVPQFLVVNALGLVDSFWGVVLPGFAGAFGVFLLRQFFMNIPGELEHAARLDGCGSLRIFWHIILPLSKPALITLGLFTFMAGWNSFIWPLVVLSDQAYYPLTVGLSLFREESGADWPRIFAASVMGSLPLIAMFLLAQRYLIGGISLSGMKAQ
;
A
#
# COMPACT_ATOMS: atom_id res chain seq x y z
N MET A 1 27.01 35.89 -36.23
CA MET A 1 25.68 35.42 -36.61
C MET A 1 25.43 34.09 -35.90
N LYS A 2 24.60 34.10 -34.81
CA LYS A 2 24.13 32.86 -34.16
C LYS A 2 23.00 32.29 -35.02
N THR A 3 23.17 31.10 -35.54
CA THR A 3 22.09 30.36 -36.23
C THR A 3 20.91 30.21 -35.28
N PRO A 4 19.66 30.49 -35.71
CA PRO A 4 18.49 30.35 -34.85
C PRO A 4 18.36 28.89 -34.49
N ASP A 5 18.38 28.60 -33.18
CA ASP A 5 18.13 27.25 -32.63
C ASP A 5 16.77 26.74 -33.14
N ASN A 6 16.81 25.63 -33.87
CA ASN A 6 15.62 25.01 -34.44
C ASN A 6 14.72 24.49 -33.29
N PRO A 7 13.53 25.09 -33.07
CA PRO A 7 12.66 24.75 -31.91
C PRO A 7 12.23 23.29 -31.88
N ILE A 8 12.25 22.62 -33.05
CA ILE A 8 11.95 21.17 -33.14
C ILE A 8 13.08 20.34 -32.57
N ARG A 9 14.34 20.74 -32.81
CA ARG A 9 15.54 20.06 -32.29
C ARG A 9 15.64 20.22 -30.77
N GLN A 10 15.33 21.40 -30.25
CA GLN A 10 15.30 21.69 -28.81
C GLN A 10 14.21 20.82 -28.10
N LYS A 11 12.99 20.73 -28.65
CA LYS A 11 11.93 19.88 -28.11
C LYS A 11 12.33 18.40 -28.12
N ARG A 12 13.00 17.91 -29.16
CA ARG A 12 13.49 16.52 -29.23
C ARG A 12 14.59 16.24 -28.20
N LEU A 13 15.52 17.18 -28.00
CA LEU A 13 16.58 17.05 -27.01
C LEU A 13 16.01 17.05 -25.57
N VAL A 14 15.08 17.94 -25.27
CA VAL A 14 14.39 17.96 -23.96
C VAL A 14 13.61 16.65 -23.75
N GLY A 15 12.91 16.15 -24.77
CA GLY A 15 12.22 14.86 -24.68
C GLY A 15 13.17 13.68 -24.45
N LEU A 16 14.34 13.67 -25.10
CA LEU A 16 15.37 12.64 -24.89
C LEU A 16 15.93 12.67 -23.46
N TRP A 17 16.28 13.86 -22.97
CA TRP A 17 16.74 14.00 -21.57
C TRP A 17 15.68 13.59 -20.55
N ALA A 18 14.44 13.99 -20.75
CA ALA A 18 13.33 13.57 -19.89
C ALA A 18 13.17 12.05 -19.91
N PHE A 19 13.26 11.41 -21.09
CA PHE A 19 13.20 9.95 -21.20
C PHE A 19 14.36 9.27 -20.46
N VAL A 20 15.60 9.74 -20.65
CA VAL A 20 16.78 9.19 -19.98
C VAL A 20 16.68 9.32 -18.47
N ILE A 21 16.27 10.50 -17.96
CA ILE A 21 16.12 10.74 -16.52
C ILE A 21 15.02 9.84 -15.94
N MET A 22 13.87 9.73 -16.61
CA MET A 22 12.77 8.86 -16.17
C MET A 22 13.18 7.39 -16.20
N SER A 23 13.90 6.94 -17.24
CA SER A 23 14.38 5.56 -17.34
C SER A 23 15.39 5.23 -16.24
N LEU A 24 16.32 6.13 -15.96
CA LEU A 24 17.29 5.98 -14.87
C LEU A 24 16.56 5.92 -13.51
N GLY A 25 15.60 6.82 -13.30
CA GLY A 25 14.76 6.81 -12.09
C GLY A 25 13.99 5.50 -11.93
N ALA A 26 13.42 4.98 -13.02
CA ALA A 26 12.72 3.69 -13.00
C ALA A 26 13.65 2.53 -12.63
N VAL A 27 14.86 2.48 -13.18
CA VAL A 27 15.87 1.46 -12.84
C VAL A 27 16.25 1.54 -11.36
N VAL A 28 16.50 2.74 -10.83
CA VAL A 28 16.83 2.94 -9.41
C VAL A 28 15.68 2.48 -8.50
N MET A 29 14.42 2.75 -8.88
CA MET A 29 13.25 2.35 -8.10
C MET A 29 12.96 0.84 -8.18
N VAL A 30 13.21 0.19 -9.31
CA VAL A 30 12.98 -1.25 -9.50
C VAL A 30 14.10 -2.09 -8.89
N TYR A 31 15.32 -1.56 -8.82
CA TYR A 31 16.50 -2.29 -8.34
C TYR A 31 16.33 -2.91 -6.95
N PRO A 32 15.83 -2.20 -5.90
CA PRO A 32 15.64 -2.79 -4.58
C PRO A 32 14.65 -3.96 -4.60
N TYR A 33 13.59 -3.86 -5.41
CA TYR A 33 12.62 -4.94 -5.56
C TYR A 33 13.22 -6.15 -6.28
N ALA A 34 13.95 -5.91 -7.37
CA ALA A 34 14.68 -6.97 -8.08
C ALA A 34 15.71 -7.66 -7.18
N TYR A 35 16.42 -6.87 -6.34
CA TYR A 35 17.33 -7.41 -5.34
C TYR A 35 16.60 -8.29 -4.32
N MET A 36 15.46 -7.84 -3.79
CA MET A 36 14.64 -8.59 -2.84
C MET A 36 14.20 -9.93 -3.44
N VAL A 37 13.75 -9.96 -4.70
CA VAL A 37 13.39 -11.20 -5.41
C VAL A 37 14.61 -12.11 -5.59
N GLY A 38 15.76 -11.59 -6.01
CA GLY A 38 16.99 -12.37 -6.15
C GLY A 38 17.48 -12.92 -4.82
N ALA A 39 17.46 -12.11 -3.77
CA ALA A 39 17.88 -12.50 -2.42
C ALA A 39 16.94 -13.55 -1.79
N SER A 40 15.64 -13.52 -2.09
CA SER A 40 14.66 -14.51 -1.62
C SER A 40 14.91 -15.92 -2.14
N LEU A 41 15.63 -16.03 -3.23
CA LEU A 41 15.99 -17.33 -3.84
C LEU A 41 17.32 -17.88 -3.32
N LYS A 42 18.10 -17.12 -2.54
CA LYS A 42 19.38 -17.56 -1.98
C LYS A 42 19.21 -18.48 -0.79
N THR A 43 20.19 -19.35 -0.55
CA THR A 43 20.34 -20.03 0.74
C THR A 43 20.89 -19.07 1.80
N ARG A 44 20.79 -19.39 3.09
CA ARG A 44 21.41 -18.61 4.18
C ARG A 44 22.92 -18.45 3.95
N LYS A 45 23.60 -19.51 3.52
CA LYS A 45 25.06 -19.49 3.25
C LYS A 45 25.42 -18.62 2.05
N GLU A 46 24.71 -18.80 0.93
CA GLU A 46 24.89 -17.94 -0.26
C GLU A 46 24.68 -16.46 0.08
N PHE A 47 23.64 -16.14 0.86
CA PHE A 47 23.38 -14.76 1.28
C PHE A 47 24.47 -14.23 2.21
N ALA A 48 24.98 -15.03 3.13
CA ALA A 48 26.05 -14.62 4.05
C ALA A 48 27.36 -14.31 3.30
N THR A 49 27.67 -15.08 2.26
CA THR A 49 28.93 -14.97 1.49
C THR A 49 28.83 -13.91 0.41
N ASP A 50 27.71 -13.86 -0.32
CA ASP A 50 27.48 -12.90 -1.40
C ASP A 50 26.17 -12.13 -1.19
N LYS A 51 26.26 -11.07 -0.38
CA LYS A 51 25.12 -10.19 -0.10
C LYS A 51 24.76 -9.27 -1.26
N ARG A 52 25.65 -9.03 -2.22
CA ARG A 52 25.49 -7.97 -3.22
C ARG A 52 24.91 -8.43 -4.56
N SER A 53 25.08 -9.69 -4.94
CA SER A 53 24.56 -10.14 -6.22
C SER A 53 23.04 -10.20 -6.27
N LEU A 54 22.49 -9.81 -7.41
CA LEU A 54 21.06 -9.96 -7.71
C LEU A 54 20.68 -11.41 -7.96
N ILE A 55 21.60 -12.17 -8.58
CA ILE A 55 21.36 -13.55 -9.02
C ILE A 55 22.08 -14.49 -8.06
N PRO A 56 21.38 -15.49 -7.49
CA PRO A 56 22.03 -16.49 -6.65
C PRO A 56 23.26 -17.12 -7.34
N PRO A 57 24.37 -17.35 -6.60
CA PRO A 57 25.60 -17.88 -7.16
C PRO A 57 25.41 -19.14 -8.00
N ARG A 58 24.52 -20.05 -7.60
CA ARG A 58 24.18 -21.28 -8.32
C ARG A 58 23.62 -21.07 -9.74
N PHE A 59 23.07 -19.87 -10.04
CA PHE A 59 22.56 -19.53 -11.37
C PHE A 59 23.57 -18.74 -12.19
N GLN A 60 24.69 -18.31 -11.61
CA GLN A 60 25.73 -17.56 -12.30
C GLN A 60 26.58 -18.52 -13.13
N ILE A 61 26.67 -18.26 -14.44
CA ILE A 61 27.43 -19.08 -15.39
C ILE A 61 28.91 -19.17 -14.97
N GLY A 62 29.49 -18.06 -14.48
CA GLY A 62 30.89 -18.03 -14.04
C GLY A 62 31.19 -18.98 -12.87
N GLU A 63 30.30 -19.06 -11.87
CA GLU A 63 30.46 -19.95 -10.73
C GLU A 63 30.25 -21.43 -11.12
N ARG A 64 29.32 -21.71 -12.02
CA ARG A 64 29.16 -23.05 -12.61
C ARG A 64 30.40 -23.50 -13.40
N LEU A 65 31.01 -22.61 -14.18
CA LEU A 65 32.23 -22.93 -14.93
C LEU A 65 33.43 -23.15 -14.02
N LYS A 66 33.60 -22.40 -12.93
CA LYS A 66 34.64 -22.66 -11.91
C LYS A 66 34.48 -24.03 -11.30
N HIS A 67 33.27 -24.43 -10.92
CA HIS A 67 33.00 -25.74 -10.37
C HIS A 67 33.31 -26.87 -11.37
N MET A 68 32.93 -26.70 -12.64
CA MET A 68 33.25 -27.66 -13.70
C MET A 68 34.77 -27.82 -13.94
N ARG A 69 35.57 -26.80 -13.57
CA ARG A 69 37.04 -26.83 -13.65
C ARG A 69 37.72 -27.38 -12.38
N GLY A 70 36.94 -27.81 -11.37
CA GLY A 70 37.49 -28.26 -10.10
C GLY A 70 38.07 -27.16 -9.22
N GLU A 71 37.82 -25.90 -9.55
CA GLU A 71 38.12 -24.75 -8.70
C GLU A 71 37.06 -24.69 -7.62
N ASP A 72 37.44 -24.79 -6.33
CA ASP A 72 36.51 -24.86 -5.18
C ASP A 72 35.49 -23.72 -5.17
N SER A 73 34.31 -23.99 -5.70
CA SER A 73 33.11 -23.19 -5.47
C SER A 73 32.09 -24.02 -4.69
N ALA A 74 32.46 -24.39 -3.46
CA ALA A 74 31.59 -25.14 -2.53
C ALA A 74 30.19 -24.51 -2.39
N LEU A 75 30.12 -23.17 -2.53
CA LEU A 75 28.89 -22.39 -2.46
C LEU A 75 27.90 -22.66 -3.60
N ALA A 76 28.38 -22.85 -4.83
CA ALA A 76 27.50 -23.08 -5.97
C ALA A 76 26.88 -24.48 -5.92
N TRP A 77 27.52 -25.40 -5.22
CA TRP A 77 27.13 -26.81 -5.19
C TRP A 77 26.23 -27.18 -4.01
N GLU A 78 26.45 -26.59 -2.82
CA GLU A 78 25.50 -26.75 -1.71
C GLU A 78 24.10 -26.21 -2.02
N GLY A 79 23.99 -25.27 -2.96
CA GLY A 79 22.72 -24.76 -3.44
C GLY A 79 22.10 -25.53 -4.60
N ALA A 80 22.80 -26.49 -5.22
CA ALA A 80 22.31 -27.20 -6.40
C ALA A 80 21.06 -28.05 -6.10
N ASP A 81 21.02 -28.67 -4.92
CA ASP A 81 19.90 -29.49 -4.45
C ASP A 81 18.82 -28.66 -3.72
N TRP A 82 19.02 -27.36 -3.58
CA TRP A 82 18.06 -26.49 -2.91
C TRP A 82 16.91 -26.14 -3.85
N PRO A 83 15.67 -26.54 -3.55
CA PRO A 83 14.53 -26.15 -4.36
C PRO A 83 14.43 -24.62 -4.47
N VAL A 84 14.28 -24.11 -5.70
CA VAL A 84 14.28 -22.65 -5.98
C VAL A 84 13.32 -21.87 -5.08
N LEU A 85 12.18 -22.46 -4.75
CA LEU A 85 11.13 -21.85 -3.94
C LEU A 85 11.15 -22.30 -2.48
N LYS A 86 12.24 -22.94 -1.99
CA LYS A 86 12.27 -23.45 -0.62
C LYS A 86 12.00 -22.40 0.44
N ASN A 87 12.57 -21.21 0.32
CA ASN A 87 12.31 -20.12 1.29
C ASN A 87 10.83 -19.71 1.33
N TYR A 88 10.12 -19.81 0.22
CA TYR A 88 8.69 -19.53 0.14
C TYR A 88 7.89 -20.64 0.82
N VAL A 89 8.22 -21.90 0.53
CA VAL A 89 7.58 -23.07 1.17
C VAL A 89 7.85 -23.07 2.67
N ASP A 90 9.11 -22.90 3.08
CA ASP A 90 9.47 -22.84 4.50
C ASP A 90 8.80 -21.66 5.22
N GLY A 91 8.63 -20.52 4.53
CA GLY A 91 7.90 -19.38 5.05
C GLY A 91 6.43 -19.71 5.33
N ILE A 92 5.79 -20.48 4.46
CA ILE A 92 4.39 -20.92 4.64
C ILE A 92 4.31 -22.01 5.71
N VAL A 93 5.08 -23.11 5.56
CA VAL A 93 4.94 -24.32 6.39
C VAL A 93 5.39 -24.08 7.84
N TYR A 94 6.52 -23.38 8.02
CA TYR A 94 7.11 -23.17 9.36
C TYR A 94 6.95 -21.76 9.88
N GLY A 95 6.77 -20.80 8.98
CA GLY A 95 6.72 -19.38 9.32
C GLY A 95 5.31 -18.80 9.36
N GLN A 96 4.27 -19.58 9.08
CA GLN A 96 2.85 -19.14 9.10
C GLN A 96 2.58 -17.87 8.25
N VAL A 97 3.38 -17.67 7.17
CA VAL A 97 3.27 -16.48 6.32
C VAL A 97 1.91 -16.40 5.63
N ASP A 98 1.29 -17.53 5.33
CA ASP A 98 -0.07 -17.64 4.79
C ASP A 98 -1.12 -17.07 5.75
N VAL A 99 -1.04 -17.41 7.05
CA VAL A 99 -1.91 -16.88 8.11
C VAL A 99 -1.73 -15.36 8.23
N PHE A 100 -0.47 -14.90 8.29
CA PHE A 100 -0.16 -13.47 8.41
C PHE A 100 -0.61 -12.67 7.18
N LEU A 101 -0.49 -13.24 5.98
CA LEU A 101 -1.00 -12.64 4.74
C LEU A 101 -2.52 -12.54 4.77
N LEU A 102 -3.20 -13.60 5.18
CA LEU A 102 -4.65 -13.63 5.29
C LEU A 102 -5.14 -12.60 6.31
N ASN A 103 -4.53 -12.54 7.48
CA ASN A 103 -4.85 -11.54 8.50
C ASN A 103 -4.67 -10.12 7.96
N SER A 104 -3.53 -9.83 7.29
CA SER A 104 -3.31 -8.53 6.65
C SER A 104 -4.39 -8.19 5.64
N LEU A 105 -4.78 -9.15 4.80
CA LEU A 105 -5.82 -8.95 3.79
C LEU A 105 -7.17 -8.63 4.43
N ILE A 106 -7.54 -9.37 5.48
CA ILE A 106 -8.78 -9.19 6.22
C ILE A 106 -8.79 -7.83 6.93
N TYR A 107 -7.72 -7.49 7.69
CA TYR A 107 -7.63 -6.20 8.39
C TYR A 107 -7.69 -5.03 7.42
N ALA A 108 -6.83 -5.01 6.41
CA ALA A 108 -6.80 -3.94 5.43
C ALA A 108 -8.11 -3.85 4.64
N GLY A 109 -8.69 -4.99 4.25
CA GLY A 109 -9.95 -5.05 3.52
C GLY A 109 -11.14 -4.53 4.33
N VAL A 110 -11.30 -5.01 5.56
CA VAL A 110 -12.42 -4.61 6.44
C VAL A 110 -12.32 -3.13 6.81
N VAL A 111 -11.13 -2.66 7.22
CA VAL A 111 -10.90 -1.23 7.50
C VAL A 111 -11.23 -0.38 6.27
N THR A 112 -10.80 -0.80 5.08
CA THR A 112 -11.07 -0.06 3.84
C THR A 112 -12.56 0.06 3.56
N VAL A 113 -13.32 -1.03 3.63
CA VAL A 113 -14.77 -1.03 3.35
C VAL A 113 -15.52 -0.15 4.35
N ILE A 114 -15.24 -0.31 5.65
CA ILE A 114 -15.89 0.46 6.69
C ILE A 114 -15.52 1.93 6.57
N GLN A 115 -14.23 2.24 6.43
CA GLN A 115 -13.76 3.61 6.33
C GLN A 115 -14.30 4.33 5.09
N LEU A 116 -14.36 3.67 3.93
CA LEU A 116 -14.99 4.24 2.72
C LEU A 116 -16.45 4.57 2.97
N THR A 117 -17.19 3.67 3.59
CA THR A 117 -18.62 3.87 3.87
C THR A 117 -18.84 5.02 4.85
N VAL A 118 -18.15 5.01 5.98
CA VAL A 118 -18.27 6.06 7.03
C VAL A 118 -17.82 7.42 6.49
N ASN A 119 -16.66 7.46 5.81
CA ASN A 119 -16.13 8.70 5.26
C ASN A 119 -17.02 9.27 4.15
N ALA A 120 -17.61 8.41 3.29
CA ALA A 120 -18.50 8.87 2.24
C ALA A 120 -19.80 9.46 2.80
N LEU A 121 -20.40 8.83 3.81
CA LEU A 121 -21.60 9.35 4.49
C LEU A 121 -21.29 10.68 5.18
N ALA A 122 -20.19 10.77 5.92
CA ALA A 122 -19.77 12.01 6.58
C ALA A 122 -19.45 13.12 5.56
N ALA A 123 -18.71 12.79 4.49
CA ALA A 123 -18.38 13.73 3.42
C ALA A 123 -19.63 14.26 2.72
N TYR A 124 -20.63 13.40 2.48
CA TYR A 124 -21.91 13.81 1.90
C TYR A 124 -22.65 14.78 2.81
N ALA A 125 -22.73 14.49 4.10
CA ALA A 125 -23.32 15.40 5.08
C ALA A 125 -22.60 16.75 5.09
N PHE A 126 -21.27 16.78 5.14
CA PHE A 126 -20.49 18.02 5.11
C PHE A 126 -20.48 18.76 3.75
N ALA A 127 -20.76 18.07 2.65
CA ALA A 127 -20.76 18.70 1.31
C ALA A 127 -22.13 19.21 0.89
N ARG A 128 -23.22 18.53 1.26
CA ARG A 128 -24.56 18.68 0.64
C ARG A 128 -25.69 18.94 1.62
N MET A 129 -25.45 18.74 2.91
CA MET A 129 -26.46 19.00 3.93
C MET A 129 -26.12 20.30 4.68
N THR A 130 -27.16 21.02 5.10
CA THR A 130 -27.02 22.22 5.96
C THR A 130 -27.49 21.86 7.37
N PHE A 131 -26.60 21.98 8.34
CA PHE A 131 -26.92 21.76 9.75
C PHE A 131 -26.14 22.71 10.66
N ARG A 132 -26.68 22.95 11.87
CA ARG A 132 -26.07 23.87 12.85
C ARG A 132 -24.70 23.31 13.29
N GLY A 133 -23.67 24.16 13.28
CA GLY A 133 -22.32 23.76 13.70
C GLY A 133 -21.49 23.04 12.62
N GLN A 134 -21.98 22.88 11.38
CA GLN A 134 -21.28 22.22 10.28
C GLN A 134 -19.84 22.71 10.11
N GLY A 135 -19.63 24.04 10.06
CA GLY A 135 -18.29 24.60 9.88
C GLY A 135 -17.34 24.30 11.05
N VAL A 136 -17.85 24.40 12.29
CA VAL A 136 -17.06 24.09 13.50
C VAL A 136 -16.67 22.61 13.53
N LEU A 137 -17.62 21.71 13.31
CA LEU A 137 -17.35 20.28 13.30
C LEU A 137 -16.36 19.88 12.19
N PHE A 138 -16.48 20.48 11.00
CA PHE A 138 -15.54 20.23 9.93
C PHE A 138 -14.14 20.78 10.24
N SER A 139 -14.04 21.97 10.87
CA SER A 139 -12.75 22.51 11.32
C SER A 139 -12.11 21.66 12.41
N LEU A 140 -12.88 21.14 13.36
CA LEU A 140 -12.40 20.21 14.37
C LEU A 140 -11.91 18.91 13.74
N LEU A 141 -12.63 18.36 12.77
CA LEU A 141 -12.21 17.18 12.02
C LEU A 141 -10.87 17.44 11.31
N LEU A 142 -10.69 18.58 10.67
CA LEU A 142 -9.41 18.95 10.04
C LEU A 142 -8.29 19.12 11.08
N ALA A 143 -8.58 19.68 12.25
CA ALA A 143 -7.61 19.84 13.33
C ALA A 143 -7.05 18.48 13.81
N THR A 144 -7.85 17.41 13.77
CA THR A 144 -7.34 16.06 14.12
C THR A 144 -6.21 15.58 13.20
N MET A 145 -6.15 16.06 11.95
CA MET A 145 -5.07 15.68 11.00
C MET A 145 -3.72 16.31 11.37
N MET A 146 -3.72 17.34 12.22
CA MET A 146 -2.47 17.96 12.69
C MET A 146 -1.81 17.17 13.82
N LEU A 147 -2.53 16.23 14.43
CA LEU A 147 -2.00 15.42 15.53
C LEU A 147 -1.13 14.28 14.96
N PRO A 148 0.14 14.17 15.38
CA PRO A 148 0.97 13.05 14.98
C PRO A 148 0.39 11.73 15.49
N ALA A 149 0.31 10.71 14.64
CA ALA A 149 -0.23 9.40 15.00
C ALA A 149 0.49 8.75 16.21
N ALA A 150 1.79 9.01 16.35
CA ALA A 150 2.58 8.50 17.48
C ALA A 150 2.10 9.03 18.85
N VAL A 151 1.59 10.27 18.91
CA VAL A 151 1.05 10.87 20.14
C VAL A 151 -0.26 10.20 20.55
N LEU A 152 -1.05 9.75 19.56
CA LEU A 152 -2.34 9.11 19.78
C LEU A 152 -2.22 7.63 20.15
N LEU A 153 -1.05 7.02 20.02
CA LEU A 153 -0.85 5.57 20.23
C LEU A 153 -1.27 5.13 21.64
N VAL A 154 -0.77 5.83 22.69
CA VAL A 154 -1.08 5.48 24.09
C VAL A 154 -2.55 5.74 24.42
N PRO A 155 -3.13 6.92 24.15
CA PRO A 155 -4.57 7.14 24.34
C PRO A 155 -5.46 6.13 23.62
N GLN A 156 -5.13 5.79 22.39
CA GLN A 156 -5.84 4.80 21.60
C GLN A 156 -5.79 3.41 22.23
N PHE A 157 -4.61 2.98 22.72
CA PHE A 157 -4.45 1.72 23.43
C PHE A 157 -5.29 1.68 24.72
N LEU A 158 -5.29 2.76 25.50
CA LEU A 158 -6.08 2.83 26.74
C LEU A 158 -7.59 2.67 26.45
N VAL A 159 -8.10 3.28 25.38
CA VAL A 159 -9.51 3.13 24.97
C VAL A 159 -9.80 1.68 24.56
N VAL A 160 -8.96 1.08 23.72
CA VAL A 160 -9.13 -0.32 23.26
C VAL A 160 -9.05 -1.29 24.44
N ASN A 161 -8.13 -1.04 25.39
CA ASN A 161 -8.03 -1.84 26.60
C ASN A 161 -9.25 -1.69 27.51
N ALA A 162 -9.76 -0.48 27.70
CA ALA A 162 -10.97 -0.24 28.49
C ALA A 162 -12.22 -0.90 27.89
N LEU A 163 -12.25 -1.08 26.56
CA LEU A 163 -13.30 -1.81 25.86
C LEU A 163 -13.11 -3.34 25.89
N GLY A 164 -12.00 -3.85 26.46
CA GLY A 164 -11.71 -5.29 26.49
C GLY A 164 -11.37 -5.88 25.12
N LEU A 165 -10.87 -5.05 24.19
CA LEU A 165 -10.60 -5.44 22.80
C LEU A 165 -9.11 -5.70 22.50
N VAL A 166 -8.26 -5.67 23.54
CA VAL A 166 -6.84 -6.05 23.39
C VAL A 166 -6.77 -7.51 22.95
N ASP A 167 -5.80 -7.82 22.10
CA ASP A 167 -5.55 -9.15 21.55
C ASP A 167 -6.77 -9.72 20.78
N SER A 168 -7.44 -8.86 20.04
CA SER A 168 -8.60 -9.24 19.24
C SER A 168 -8.61 -8.59 17.86
N PHE A 169 -9.37 -9.19 16.93
CA PHE A 169 -9.65 -8.63 15.62
C PHE A 169 -10.18 -7.18 15.70
N TRP A 170 -11.15 -6.92 16.58
CA TRP A 170 -11.75 -5.61 16.72
C TRP A 170 -10.82 -4.56 17.32
N GLY A 171 -9.88 -4.98 18.16
CA GLY A 171 -8.83 -4.11 18.68
C GLY A 171 -7.94 -3.54 17.60
N VAL A 172 -7.67 -4.34 16.56
CA VAL A 172 -6.89 -3.88 15.39
C VAL A 172 -7.72 -2.96 14.49
N VAL A 173 -8.96 -3.32 14.20
CA VAL A 173 -9.77 -2.74 13.12
C VAL A 173 -10.53 -1.48 13.55
N LEU A 174 -11.08 -1.46 14.78
CA LEU A 174 -11.97 -0.41 15.26
C LEU A 174 -11.37 1.01 15.18
N PRO A 175 -10.13 1.24 15.58
CA PRO A 175 -9.53 2.58 15.48
C PRO A 175 -9.40 3.11 14.05
N GLY A 176 -9.43 2.22 13.06
CA GLY A 176 -9.35 2.54 11.64
C GLY A 176 -10.68 2.86 10.96
N PHE A 177 -11.82 2.87 11.67
CA PHE A 177 -13.15 2.98 11.06
C PHE A 177 -13.45 4.32 10.40
N ALA A 178 -12.80 5.39 10.82
CA ALA A 178 -12.98 6.73 10.26
C ALA A 178 -11.64 7.42 10.09
N GLY A 179 -11.52 8.24 9.05
CA GLY A 179 -10.31 9.01 8.78
C GLY A 179 -10.64 10.41 8.29
N ALA A 180 -10.14 11.43 8.97
CA ALA A 180 -10.38 12.82 8.62
C ALA A 180 -9.94 13.15 7.18
N PHE A 181 -8.83 12.57 6.72
CA PHE A 181 -8.36 12.72 5.34
C PHE A 181 -9.38 12.21 4.31
N GLY A 182 -9.98 11.04 4.57
CA GLY A 182 -10.99 10.46 3.68
C GLY A 182 -12.25 11.32 3.58
N VAL A 183 -12.74 11.83 4.71
CA VAL A 183 -13.89 12.77 4.74
C VAL A 183 -13.55 14.05 3.97
N PHE A 184 -12.37 14.62 4.19
CA PHE A 184 -11.93 15.84 3.49
C PHE A 184 -11.85 15.61 1.97
N LEU A 185 -11.17 14.55 1.54
CA LEU A 185 -10.98 14.25 0.11
C LEU A 185 -12.32 14.04 -0.59
N LEU A 186 -13.19 13.21 -0.02
CA LEU A 186 -14.50 12.93 -0.62
C LEU A 186 -15.41 14.16 -0.60
N ARG A 187 -15.38 14.97 0.47
CA ARG A 187 -16.13 16.23 0.53
C ARG A 187 -15.72 17.16 -0.60
N GLN A 188 -14.41 17.36 -0.83
CA GLN A 188 -13.93 18.20 -1.93
C GLN A 188 -14.42 17.68 -3.29
N PHE A 189 -14.42 16.36 -3.48
CA PHE A 189 -14.91 15.77 -4.71
C PHE A 189 -16.42 15.95 -4.86
N PHE A 190 -17.20 15.70 -3.82
CA PHE A 190 -18.66 15.83 -3.84
C PHE A 190 -19.07 17.28 -4.13
N MET A 191 -18.39 18.28 -3.59
CA MET A 191 -18.66 19.70 -3.85
C MET A 191 -18.50 20.09 -5.34
N ASN A 192 -17.69 19.37 -6.10
CA ASN A 192 -17.49 19.61 -7.54
C ASN A 192 -18.58 18.99 -8.43
N ILE A 193 -19.44 18.13 -7.89
CA ILE A 193 -20.57 17.54 -8.66
C ILE A 193 -21.64 18.64 -8.83
N PRO A 194 -22.18 18.86 -10.05
CA PRO A 194 -23.23 19.86 -10.29
C PRO A 194 -24.47 19.63 -9.40
N GLY A 195 -24.93 20.70 -8.72
CA GLY A 195 -26.09 20.64 -7.82
C GLY A 195 -27.40 20.39 -8.53
N GLU A 196 -27.47 20.73 -9.82
CA GLU A 196 -28.64 20.56 -10.69
C GLU A 196 -29.12 19.09 -10.75
N LEU A 197 -28.18 18.13 -10.66
CA LEU A 197 -28.50 16.69 -10.61
C LEU A 197 -29.28 16.31 -9.36
N GLU A 198 -28.93 16.91 -8.22
CA GLU A 198 -29.67 16.68 -6.96
C GLU A 198 -31.02 17.41 -6.97
N HIS A 199 -31.06 18.62 -7.53
CA HIS A 199 -32.33 19.37 -7.66
C HIS A 199 -33.33 18.62 -8.54
N ALA A 200 -32.92 18.12 -9.70
CA ALA A 200 -33.76 17.30 -10.56
C ALA A 200 -34.27 16.04 -9.84
N ALA A 201 -33.39 15.30 -9.17
CA ALA A 201 -33.77 14.13 -8.42
C ALA A 201 -34.74 14.41 -7.27
N ARG A 202 -34.63 15.57 -6.62
CA ARG A 202 -35.60 15.99 -5.58
C ARG A 202 -36.96 16.33 -6.17
N LEU A 203 -37.02 16.91 -7.37
CA LEU A 203 -38.28 17.13 -8.08
C LEU A 203 -38.95 15.81 -8.44
N ASP A 204 -38.16 14.75 -8.74
CA ASP A 204 -38.61 13.39 -8.94
C ASP A 204 -38.96 12.63 -7.63
N GLY A 205 -38.95 13.32 -6.48
CA GLY A 205 -39.33 12.74 -5.18
C GLY A 205 -38.23 11.95 -4.48
N CYS A 206 -36.96 12.03 -4.94
CA CYS A 206 -35.87 11.31 -4.31
C CYS A 206 -35.43 11.94 -2.97
N GLY A 207 -35.39 11.15 -1.92
CA GLY A 207 -34.78 11.54 -0.64
C GLY A 207 -33.24 11.55 -0.69
N SER A 208 -32.61 12.23 0.27
CA SER A 208 -31.15 12.42 0.32
C SER A 208 -30.35 11.13 0.28
N LEU A 209 -30.78 10.05 0.96
CA LEU A 209 -30.08 8.76 0.88
C LEU A 209 -30.15 8.13 -0.51
N ARG A 210 -31.30 8.27 -1.20
CA ARG A 210 -31.45 7.76 -2.56
C ARG A 210 -30.54 8.52 -3.54
N ILE A 211 -30.47 9.84 -3.41
CA ILE A 211 -29.54 10.71 -4.16
C ILE A 211 -28.09 10.29 -3.89
N PHE A 212 -27.72 10.06 -2.64
CA PHE A 212 -26.38 9.63 -2.28
C PHE A 212 -25.98 8.33 -2.98
N TRP A 213 -26.81 7.28 -2.87
CA TRP A 213 -26.49 5.96 -3.43
C TRP A 213 -26.54 5.89 -4.95
N HIS A 214 -27.48 6.59 -5.60
CA HIS A 214 -27.73 6.45 -7.03
C HIS A 214 -27.08 7.54 -7.88
N ILE A 215 -26.72 8.68 -7.32
CA ILE A 215 -26.13 9.80 -8.05
C ILE A 215 -24.72 10.10 -7.57
N ILE A 216 -24.56 10.42 -6.28
CA ILE A 216 -23.28 10.91 -5.75
C ILE A 216 -22.21 9.82 -5.76
N LEU A 217 -22.48 8.64 -5.19
CA LEU A 217 -21.50 7.54 -5.13
C LEU A 217 -21.07 7.06 -6.52
N PRO A 218 -21.96 6.81 -7.49
CA PRO A 218 -21.56 6.40 -8.82
C PRO A 218 -20.70 7.43 -9.55
N LEU A 219 -21.02 8.71 -9.44
CA LEU A 219 -20.22 9.79 -10.03
C LEU A 219 -18.86 9.95 -9.34
N SER A 220 -18.75 9.51 -8.09
CA SER A 220 -17.53 9.64 -7.27
C SER A 220 -16.65 8.39 -7.31
N LYS A 221 -16.91 7.41 -8.16
CA LYS A 221 -16.09 6.19 -8.28
C LYS A 221 -14.58 6.43 -8.34
N PRO A 222 -14.06 7.41 -9.11
CA PRO A 222 -12.61 7.65 -9.14
C PRO A 222 -12.05 8.08 -7.78
N ALA A 223 -12.73 8.96 -7.06
CA ALA A 223 -12.31 9.42 -5.73
C ALA A 223 -12.41 8.30 -4.69
N LEU A 224 -13.48 7.48 -4.74
CA LEU A 224 -13.66 6.32 -3.87
C LEU A 224 -12.57 5.27 -4.08
N ILE A 225 -12.21 4.97 -5.34
CA ILE A 225 -11.16 4.01 -5.66
C ILE A 225 -9.81 4.54 -5.19
N THR A 226 -9.53 5.82 -5.40
CA THR A 226 -8.29 6.46 -4.92
C THR A 226 -8.18 6.40 -3.39
N LEU A 227 -9.24 6.77 -2.68
CA LEU A 227 -9.27 6.69 -1.22
C LEU A 227 -9.16 5.25 -0.74
N GLY A 228 -9.86 4.31 -1.38
CA GLY A 228 -9.79 2.89 -1.06
C GLY A 228 -8.39 2.33 -1.21
N LEU A 229 -7.68 2.70 -2.27
CA LEU A 229 -6.28 2.31 -2.47
C LEU A 229 -5.40 2.82 -1.33
N PHE A 230 -5.49 4.11 -0.99
CA PHE A 230 -4.68 4.68 0.10
C PHE A 230 -5.02 4.06 1.46
N THR A 231 -6.29 3.85 1.76
CA THR A 231 -6.73 3.23 3.02
C THR A 231 -6.24 1.78 3.12
N PHE A 232 -6.38 1.01 2.04
CA PHE A 232 -5.90 -0.37 2.02
C PHE A 232 -4.38 -0.43 2.19
N MET A 233 -3.62 0.40 1.47
CA MET A 233 -2.16 0.46 1.61
C MET A 233 -1.74 0.84 3.03
N ALA A 234 -2.43 1.79 3.66
CA ALA A 234 -2.17 2.17 5.05
C ALA A 234 -2.43 1.02 6.03
N GLY A 235 -3.56 0.32 5.88
CA GLY A 235 -3.90 -0.86 6.68
C GLY A 235 -2.94 -2.03 6.45
N TRP A 236 -2.60 -2.31 5.19
CA TRP A 236 -1.67 -3.36 4.81
C TRP A 236 -0.27 -3.17 5.39
N ASN A 237 0.23 -1.93 5.39
CA ASN A 237 1.55 -1.59 5.91
C ASN A 237 1.54 -1.26 7.41
N SER A 238 0.40 -1.39 8.10
CA SER A 238 0.30 -1.11 9.52
C SER A 238 1.18 -2.09 10.32
N PHE A 239 2.07 -1.55 11.15
CA PHE A 239 3.00 -2.34 11.96
C PHE A 239 2.89 -2.01 13.45
N ILE A 240 3.05 -0.73 13.81
CA ILE A 240 3.16 -0.31 15.22
C ILE A 240 1.86 -0.61 15.97
N TRP A 241 0.71 -0.31 15.39
CA TRP A 241 -0.56 -0.50 16.07
C TRP A 241 -0.88 -1.98 16.34
N PRO A 242 -0.84 -2.89 15.35
CA PRO A 242 -1.00 -4.32 15.61
C PRO A 242 0.05 -4.89 16.58
N LEU A 243 1.31 -4.41 16.52
CA LEU A 243 2.37 -4.86 17.41
C LEU A 243 2.07 -4.51 18.89
N VAL A 244 1.40 -3.39 19.13
CA VAL A 244 1.07 -2.92 20.49
C VAL A 244 -0.19 -3.61 21.04
N VAL A 245 -1.17 -3.90 20.16
CA VAL A 245 -2.49 -4.37 20.58
C VAL A 245 -2.63 -5.89 20.56
N LEU A 246 -1.78 -6.60 19.81
CA LEU A 246 -1.82 -8.06 19.67
C LEU A 246 -0.69 -8.73 20.44
N SER A 247 -0.98 -9.86 21.07
CA SER A 247 -0.03 -10.74 21.75
C SER A 247 -0.02 -12.15 21.14
N ASP A 248 -1.16 -12.64 20.66
CA ASP A 248 -1.29 -13.95 20.02
C ASP A 248 -0.85 -13.88 18.54
N GLN A 249 0.10 -14.74 18.17
CA GLN A 249 0.64 -14.84 16.81
C GLN A 249 -0.44 -15.22 15.78
N ALA A 250 -1.50 -15.91 16.18
CA ALA A 250 -2.60 -16.29 15.30
C ALA A 250 -3.30 -15.05 14.67
N TYR A 251 -3.23 -13.90 15.32
CA TYR A 251 -3.81 -12.64 14.86
C TYR A 251 -2.81 -11.71 14.17
N TYR A 252 -1.53 -12.07 14.10
CA TYR A 252 -0.52 -11.15 13.56
C TYR A 252 -0.75 -10.87 12.06
N PRO A 253 -0.72 -9.60 11.63
CA PRO A 253 -0.57 -9.27 10.23
C PRO A 253 0.86 -9.55 9.76
N LEU A 254 1.07 -9.61 8.45
CA LEU A 254 2.37 -9.93 7.84
C LEU A 254 3.50 -9.04 8.36
N THR A 255 3.25 -7.75 8.51
CA THR A 255 4.25 -6.78 8.98
C THR A 255 4.79 -7.10 10.36
N VAL A 256 3.92 -7.57 11.27
CA VAL A 256 4.31 -8.01 12.63
C VAL A 256 4.91 -9.40 12.55
N GLY A 257 4.31 -10.33 11.81
CA GLY A 257 4.83 -11.70 11.66
C GLY A 257 6.25 -11.74 11.10
N LEU A 258 6.61 -10.83 10.18
CA LEU A 258 7.99 -10.73 9.67
C LEU A 258 9.03 -10.43 10.76
N SER A 259 8.65 -9.80 11.86
CA SER A 259 9.58 -9.55 12.98
C SER A 259 9.99 -10.82 13.72
N LEU A 260 9.19 -11.90 13.63
CA LEU A 260 9.48 -13.20 14.25
C LEU A 260 10.61 -13.96 13.53
N PHE A 261 10.91 -13.64 12.27
CA PHE A 261 12.03 -14.25 11.54
C PHE A 261 13.41 -13.74 11.98
N ARG A 262 13.48 -12.95 13.03
CA ARG A 262 14.70 -12.56 13.72
C ARG A 262 14.94 -13.55 14.86
N GLU A 263 15.79 -14.52 14.63
CA GLU A 263 16.23 -15.50 15.64
C GLU A 263 17.43 -14.97 16.43
N GLU A 264 17.74 -15.59 17.59
CA GLU A 264 18.92 -15.29 18.40
C GLU A 264 20.23 -15.51 17.61
N SER A 265 20.25 -16.42 16.65
CA SER A 265 21.36 -16.71 15.73
C SER A 265 21.51 -15.70 14.59
N GLY A 266 20.63 -14.68 14.51
CA GLY A 266 20.58 -13.69 13.44
C GLY A 266 19.33 -13.79 12.57
N ALA A 267 19.08 -12.76 11.77
CA ALA A 267 17.91 -12.71 10.90
C ALA A 267 18.03 -13.67 9.70
N ASP A 268 16.98 -14.43 9.43
CA ASP A 268 16.86 -15.24 8.19
C ASP A 268 16.45 -14.37 7.00
N TRP A 269 17.39 -13.58 6.51
CA TRP A 269 17.14 -12.62 5.45
C TRP A 269 16.51 -13.23 4.19
N PRO A 270 16.97 -14.37 3.64
CA PRO A 270 16.34 -14.97 2.47
C PRO A 270 14.86 -15.30 2.67
N ARG A 271 14.49 -15.80 3.86
CA ARG A 271 13.09 -16.10 4.20
C ARG A 271 12.28 -14.83 4.41
N ILE A 272 12.86 -13.78 5.08
CA ILE A 272 12.24 -12.47 5.21
C ILE A 272 11.96 -11.87 3.83
N PHE A 273 12.92 -11.94 2.91
CA PHE A 273 12.73 -11.46 1.55
C PHE A 273 11.66 -12.26 0.80
N ALA A 274 11.61 -13.58 0.95
CA ALA A 274 10.57 -14.40 0.33
C ALA A 274 9.17 -14.02 0.84
N ALA A 275 8.99 -13.86 2.15
CA ALA A 275 7.74 -13.41 2.73
C ALA A 275 7.39 -11.96 2.31
N SER A 276 8.39 -11.08 2.19
CA SER A 276 8.18 -9.71 1.69
C SER A 276 7.77 -9.67 0.21
N VAL A 277 8.33 -10.56 -0.64
CA VAL A 277 7.88 -10.72 -2.03
C VAL A 277 6.43 -11.17 -2.07
N MET A 278 6.06 -12.20 -1.30
CA MET A 278 4.67 -12.64 -1.20
C MET A 278 3.74 -11.51 -0.74
N GLY A 279 4.18 -10.75 0.27
CA GLY A 279 3.43 -9.60 0.81
C GLY A 279 3.30 -8.43 -0.16
N SER A 280 4.17 -8.30 -1.16
CA SER A 280 4.07 -7.25 -2.17
C SER A 280 3.03 -7.56 -3.26
N LEU A 281 2.72 -8.85 -3.50
CA LEU A 281 1.82 -9.26 -4.59
C LEU A 281 0.40 -8.69 -4.48
N PRO A 282 -0.28 -8.67 -3.31
CA PRO A 282 -1.59 -8.07 -3.20
C PRO A 282 -1.61 -6.56 -3.49
N LEU A 283 -0.56 -5.83 -3.04
CA LEU A 283 -0.43 -4.40 -3.32
C LEU A 283 -0.22 -4.13 -4.82
N ILE A 284 0.63 -4.92 -5.47
CA ILE A 284 0.88 -4.82 -6.92
C ILE A 284 -0.42 -5.13 -7.68
N ALA A 285 -1.12 -6.20 -7.33
CA ALA A 285 -2.39 -6.57 -7.97
C ALA A 285 -3.43 -5.44 -7.81
N MET A 286 -3.56 -4.88 -6.61
CA MET A 286 -4.50 -3.80 -6.35
C MET A 286 -4.15 -2.53 -7.11
N PHE A 287 -2.86 -2.18 -7.20
CA PHE A 287 -2.40 -1.04 -8.00
C PHE A 287 -2.71 -1.23 -9.49
N LEU A 288 -2.43 -2.42 -10.05
CA LEU A 288 -2.73 -2.73 -11.45
C LEU A 288 -4.22 -2.64 -11.77
N LEU A 289 -5.10 -3.01 -10.83
CA LEU A 289 -6.54 -2.86 -10.98
C LEU A 289 -7.00 -1.41 -10.87
N ALA A 290 -6.37 -0.62 -9.98
CA ALA A 290 -6.77 0.76 -9.69
C ALA A 290 -6.15 1.79 -10.65
N GLN A 291 -5.00 1.53 -11.31
CA GLN A 291 -4.23 2.50 -12.09
C GLN A 291 -5.06 3.23 -13.16
N ARG A 292 -5.98 2.53 -13.83
CA ARG A 292 -6.85 3.14 -14.87
C ARG A 292 -7.74 4.27 -14.32
N TYR A 293 -8.15 4.18 -13.05
CA TYR A 293 -8.98 5.20 -12.40
C TYR A 293 -8.14 6.37 -11.88
N LEU A 294 -6.89 6.12 -11.49
CA LEU A 294 -5.95 7.16 -11.05
C LEU A 294 -5.58 8.08 -12.22
N ILE A 295 -5.28 7.50 -13.38
CA ILE A 295 -4.88 8.26 -14.57
C ILE A 295 -6.05 9.10 -15.12
N GLY A 296 -7.27 8.54 -15.13
CA GLY A 296 -8.48 9.24 -15.60
C GLY A 296 -8.89 10.44 -14.71
N GLY A 297 -8.61 10.40 -13.41
CA GLY A 297 -8.93 11.50 -12.48
C GLY A 297 -8.06 12.75 -12.68
N ILE A 298 -6.81 12.58 -13.11
CA ILE A 298 -5.87 13.70 -13.34
C ILE A 298 -6.23 14.48 -14.60
N SER A 299 -6.78 13.82 -15.63
CA SER A 299 -7.12 14.48 -16.89
C SER A 299 -8.33 15.44 -16.77
N LEU A 300 -9.25 15.19 -15.84
CA LEU A 300 -10.42 16.08 -15.61
C LEU A 300 -10.05 17.39 -14.90
N SER A 301 -8.98 17.43 -14.13
CA SER A 301 -8.50 18.66 -13.49
C SER A 301 -7.73 19.58 -14.45
N GLY A 302 -7.12 19.03 -15.49
CA GLY A 302 -6.36 19.79 -16.50
C GLY A 302 -7.20 20.50 -17.55
N MET A 303 -8.46 20.07 -17.78
CA MET A 303 -9.34 20.68 -18.78
C MET A 303 -10.12 21.92 -18.28
N LYS A 304 -10.06 22.26 -16.99
CA LYS A 304 -10.67 23.50 -16.45
C LYS A 304 -9.74 24.73 -16.50
N ALA A 305 -8.55 24.60 -17.08
CA ALA A 305 -7.56 25.69 -17.20
C ALA A 305 -7.42 26.23 -18.64
N GLN A 306 -8.44 26.06 -19.49
CA GLN A 306 -8.54 26.74 -20.79
C GLN A 306 -9.82 27.56 -20.89
#